data_6940008791b8cf254f4172a15196c2c0
#
_entry.id   6940008791b8cf254f4172a15196c2c0
#
_cell.length_a   1.000
_cell.length_b   1.000
_cell.length_c   1.000
_cell.angle_alpha   90.00
_cell.angle_beta   90.00
_cell.angle_gamma   90.00
#
_symmetry.space_group_name_H-M   'P 1'
#
loop_
_entity.id
_entity.type
_entity.pdbx_description
1 polymer ?
#
loop_
_entity_poly.entity_id
_entity_poly.type
_entity_poly.pdbx_seq_one_letter_code
_entity_poly.pdbx_strand_id
1 'polypeptide(L)' 'MTLLTPYQKERQRKRNEIYAEYKRLAENPSNMPSAIIQYLMNKFNVGAASTIYGIIKEKEGNHENN' A
#
# COMPACT_ATOMS: atom_id res chain seq x y z
N MET A 1 4.68 21.15 14.56
CA MET A 1 5.25 20.13 13.68
C MET A 1 5.42 18.81 14.39
N THR A 2 5.08 17.73 13.72
CA THR A 2 5.18 16.40 14.31
C THR A 2 6.45 15.72 13.83
N LEU A 3 7.24 15.23 14.76
CA LEU A 3 8.46 14.53 14.44
C LEU A 3 8.20 13.03 14.49
N LEU A 4 8.67 12.33 13.48
CA LEU A 4 8.51 10.89 13.41
C LEU A 4 9.78 10.20 13.91
N THR A 5 9.59 9.09 14.62
CA THR A 5 10.72 8.26 14.98
C THR A 5 11.28 7.57 13.73
N PRO A 6 12.52 7.07 13.79
CA PRO A 6 13.04 6.32 12.64
C PRO A 6 12.16 5.16 12.25
N TYR A 7 11.57 4.48 13.22
CA TYR A 7 10.66 3.37 12.94
C TYR A 7 9.44 3.85 12.16
N GLN A 8 8.86 4.98 12.58
CA GLN A 8 7.68 5.51 11.92
C GLN A 8 7.99 5.99 10.51
N LYS A 9 9.16 6.59 10.32
CA LYS A 9 9.56 7.04 8.99
C LYS A 9 9.72 5.86 8.04
N GLU A 10 10.35 4.80 8.50
CA GLU A 10 10.56 3.62 7.68
C GLU A 10 9.23 2.96 7.34
N ARG A 11 8.33 2.90 8.32
CA ARG A 11 7.01 2.32 8.09
C ARG A 11 6.23 3.12 7.06
N GLN A 12 6.26 4.44 7.16
CA GLN A 12 5.56 5.28 6.20
C GLN A 12 6.15 5.16 4.80
N ARG A 13 7.48 5.11 4.72
CA ARG A 13 8.14 4.95 3.44
C ARG A 13 7.70 3.66 2.78
N LYS A 14 7.65 2.59 3.55
CA LYS A 14 7.24 1.29 3.01
C LYS A 14 5.80 1.34 2.53
N ARG A 15 4.91 1.98 3.29
CA ARG A 15 3.52 2.09 2.89
C ARG A 15 3.38 2.90 1.61
N ASN A 16 4.14 3.97 1.49
CA ASN A 16 4.10 4.79 0.27
C ASN A 16 4.59 3.99 -0.93
N GLU A 17 5.63 3.19 -0.75
CA GLU A 17 6.16 2.38 -1.83
C GLU A 17 5.17 1.30 -2.27
N ILE A 18 4.49 0.69 -1.30
CA ILE A 18 3.48 -0.32 -1.61
C ILE A 18 2.37 0.31 -2.46
N TYR A 19 1.89 1.46 -2.05
CA TYR A 19 0.82 2.11 -2.79
C TYR A 19 1.27 2.54 -4.18
N ALA A 20 2.47 3.08 -4.30
CA ALA A 20 2.99 3.48 -5.61
C ALA A 20 3.09 2.28 -6.54
N GLU A 21 3.57 1.17 -6.03
CA GLU A 21 3.68 -0.05 -6.84
C GLU A 21 2.29 -0.56 -7.22
N TYR A 22 1.35 -0.49 -6.29
CA TYR A 22 -0.02 -0.88 -6.59
C TYR A 22 -0.59 -0.06 -7.73
N LYS A 23 -0.42 1.25 -7.69
CA LYS A 23 -0.94 2.12 -8.74
C LYS A 23 -0.32 1.80 -10.09
N ARG A 24 0.97 1.55 -10.09
CA ARG A 24 1.68 1.23 -11.32
C ARG A 24 1.14 -0.06 -11.94
N LEU A 25 0.93 -1.07 -11.11
CA LEU A 25 0.45 -2.36 -11.60
C LEU A 25 -1.02 -2.29 -12.01
N ALA A 26 -1.79 -1.47 -11.32
CA ALA A 26 -3.22 -1.36 -11.60
C ALA A 26 -3.50 -0.62 -12.90
N GLU A 27 -2.52 0.07 -13.44
CA GLU A 27 -2.68 0.74 -14.72
C GLU A 27 -2.81 -0.26 -15.87
N ASN A 28 -2.32 -1.46 -15.68
CA ASN A 28 -2.42 -2.50 -16.69
C ASN A 28 -3.71 -3.30 -16.47
N PRO A 29 -4.70 -3.18 -17.36
CA PRO A 29 -5.97 -3.88 -17.15
C PRO A 29 -5.85 -5.40 -17.19
N SER A 30 -4.73 -5.94 -17.65
CA SER A 30 -4.52 -7.37 -17.61
C SER A 30 -4.19 -7.88 -16.22
N ASN A 31 -3.81 -6.99 -15.32
CA ASN A 31 -3.47 -7.39 -13.96
C ASN A 31 -4.75 -7.45 -13.11
N MET A 32 -5.07 -8.65 -12.62
CA MET A 32 -6.21 -8.79 -11.73
C MET A 32 -5.88 -8.23 -10.35
N PRO A 33 -6.85 -7.62 -9.67
CA PRO A 33 -6.58 -7.06 -8.34
C PRO A 33 -6.00 -8.07 -7.36
N SER A 34 -6.53 -9.29 -7.35
CA SER A 34 -6.00 -10.29 -6.42
C SER A 34 -4.56 -10.65 -6.74
N ALA A 35 -4.20 -10.68 -8.02
CA ALA A 35 -2.82 -10.98 -8.41
C ALA A 35 -1.89 -9.85 -7.98
N ILE A 36 -2.34 -8.61 -8.10
CA ILE A 36 -1.54 -7.47 -7.65
C ILE A 36 -1.29 -7.56 -6.15
N ILE A 37 -2.32 -7.89 -5.39
CA ILE A 37 -2.19 -7.99 -3.94
C ILE A 37 -1.20 -9.10 -3.57
N GLN A 38 -1.29 -10.25 -4.23
CA GLN A 38 -0.34 -11.34 -3.96
C GLN A 38 1.09 -10.93 -4.29
N TYR A 39 1.26 -10.25 -5.40
CA TYR A 39 2.58 -9.78 -5.79
C TYR A 39 3.16 -8.83 -4.74
N LEU A 40 2.33 -7.91 -4.26
CA LEU A 40 2.79 -6.93 -3.26
C LEU A 40 3.13 -7.60 -1.93
N MET A 41 2.33 -8.60 -1.54
CA MET A 41 2.61 -9.33 -0.32
C MET A 41 3.99 -9.99 -0.40
N ASN A 42 4.30 -10.59 -1.54
CA ASN A 42 5.58 -11.25 -1.72
C ASN A 42 6.73 -10.26 -1.79
N LYS A 43 6.54 -9.20 -2.57
CA LYS A 43 7.61 -8.24 -2.78
C LYS A 43 8.01 -7.52 -1.50
N PHE A 44 7.02 -7.15 -0.69
CA PHE A 44 7.26 -6.37 0.51
C PHE A 44 7.23 -7.21 1.78
N ASN A 45 7.14 -8.52 1.61
CA ASN A 45 7.18 -9.46 2.74
C ASN A 45 6.07 -9.14 3.74
N VAL A 46 4.86 -8.98 3.24
CA VAL A 46 3.67 -8.72 4.05
C VAL A 46 2.90 -10.02 4.19
N GLY A 47 2.56 -10.38 5.43
CA GLY A 47 1.96 -11.67 5.67
C GLY A 47 0.45 -11.75 5.52
N ALA A 48 -0.22 -10.62 5.31
CA ALA A 48 -1.68 -10.61 5.23
C ALA A 48 -2.15 -9.65 4.15
N ALA A 49 -3.09 -10.11 3.35
CA ALA A 49 -3.66 -9.28 2.30
C ALA A 49 -4.39 -8.06 2.88
N SER A 50 -4.99 -8.21 4.06
CA SER A 50 -5.72 -7.11 4.67
C SER A 50 -4.81 -5.90 4.94
N THR A 51 -3.53 -6.16 5.21
CA THR A 51 -2.58 -5.06 5.39
C THR A 51 -2.45 -4.24 4.11
N ILE A 52 -2.33 -4.92 2.97
CA ILE A 52 -2.22 -4.23 1.68
C ILE A 52 -3.51 -3.47 1.37
N TYR A 53 -4.66 -4.11 1.56
CA TYR A 53 -5.93 -3.44 1.31
C TYR A 53 -6.11 -2.24 2.22
N GLY A 54 -5.67 -2.33 3.47
CA GLY A 54 -5.75 -1.22 4.39
C GLY A 54 -4.94 -0.03 3.93
N ILE A 55 -3.75 -0.29 3.40
CA ILE A 55 -2.90 0.79 2.88
C ILE A 55 -3.57 1.47 1.69
N ILE A 56 -4.10 0.67 0.77
CA ILE A 56 -4.75 1.21 -0.43
C ILE A 56 -5.94 2.06 -0.02
N LYS A 57 -6.76 1.54 0.89
CA LYS A 57 -7.96 2.23 1.32
C LYS A 57 -7.61 3.54 2.01
N GLU A 58 -6.59 3.53 2.84
CA GLU A 58 -6.15 4.72 3.54
C GLU A 58 -5.72 5.80 2.56
N LYS A 59 -4.97 5.40 1.52
CA LYS A 59 -4.44 6.37 0.56
C LYS A 59 -5.52 6.90 -0.38
N GLU A 60 -6.53 6.10 -0.65
CA GLU A 60 -7.53 6.48 -1.66
C GLU A 60 -8.83 6.97 -1.05
N GLY A 61 -9.20 6.46 0.10
CA GLY A 61 -10.51 6.72 0.65
C GLY A 61 -10.54 7.64 1.84
N ASN A 62 -9.40 8.03 2.35
CA ASN A 62 -9.32 8.77 3.59
C ASN A 62 -9.94 10.14 3.50
N HIS A 63 -10.15 10.65 2.33
CA HIS A 63 -10.64 12.00 2.18
C HIS A 63 -12.14 12.07 2.28
N GLU A 64 -12.80 10.98 2.32
CA GLU A 64 -14.19 11.06 2.44
C GLU A 64 -14.58 10.90 3.84
N ASN A 65 -14.66 11.04 4.27
CA ASN A 65 -15.25 11.13 5.27
C ASN A 65 -15.45 11.79 5.88
N ASN A 66 -15.31 11.80 5.47
CA ASN A 66 -15.56 12.39 5.81
C ASN A 66 -15.95 12.64 6.13
#